data_4388f5848bbd425ffb73982b63c6e203
#
_entry.id   4388f5848bbd425ffb73982b63c6e203
#
_cell.length_a   1.000
_cell.length_b   1.000
_cell.length_c   1.000
_cell.angle_alpha   90.00
_cell.angle_beta   90.00
_cell.angle_gamma   90.00
#
_symmetry.space_group_name_H-M   'P 1'
#
loop_
_entity.id
_entity.type
_entity.pdbx_description
1 polymer ?
#
loop_
_entity_poly.entity_id
_entity_poly.type
_entity_poly.pdbx_seq_one_letter_code
_entity_poly.pdbx_strand_id
1 'polypeptide(L)'
;ELDTVSDVKAGETVSYSGETPVKNADEHYSYTFSGWDAAEDQNGNIVYTATYTANGIPSTIIWKYEDGTVLKTESVPYGELPVYSGAVPTKAPEGDRKFVFAGWSPDVTAVTGDAAYTAVFDKVLRRYTINWVNWDDTVLDVSTVTEGETPAYTGETPIRPADVQYTYTFSGWTPAVGPAMADETYKAVFTSEAVKYTVSWYDEDGTTLLEETQVPYGEVPTYPGMPEKAE
;
A
#
# COMPACT_ATOMS: atom_id res chain seq x y z
N GLU A 1 -32.92 17.43 51.63
CA GLU A 1 -32.88 16.33 52.59
C GLU A 1 -33.92 15.28 52.18
N LEU A 2 -33.47 14.00 52.07
CA LEU A 2 -34.35 12.92 51.62
C LEU A 2 -34.91 12.11 52.81
N ASP A 3 -34.12 11.95 53.85
CA ASP A 3 -34.46 11.20 55.05
C ASP A 3 -33.52 11.56 56.20
N THR A 4 -33.97 11.39 57.47
CA THR A 4 -33.16 11.59 58.67
C THR A 4 -33.42 10.43 59.63
N VAL A 5 -32.37 9.72 60.02
CA VAL A 5 -32.44 8.66 61.04
C VAL A 5 -31.74 9.15 62.29
N SER A 6 -32.49 9.20 63.43
CA SER A 6 -31.96 9.61 64.74
C SER A 6 -31.64 8.40 65.62
N ASP A 7 -30.81 8.61 66.66
CA ASP A 7 -30.51 7.66 67.73
C ASP A 7 -29.82 6.35 67.25
N VAL A 8 -29.00 6.44 66.16
CA VAL A 8 -28.21 5.33 65.64
C VAL A 8 -27.08 5.02 66.61
N LYS A 9 -26.97 3.77 67.02
CA LYS A 9 -25.90 3.29 67.93
C LYS A 9 -24.64 2.99 67.16
N ALA A 10 -23.48 3.15 67.80
CA ALA A 10 -22.19 2.79 67.25
C ALA A 10 -22.16 1.33 66.73
N GLY A 11 -21.83 1.14 65.47
CA GLY A 11 -21.80 -0.19 64.79
C GLY A 11 -23.15 -0.59 64.18
N GLU A 12 -24.19 0.18 64.25
CA GLU A 12 -25.47 -0.05 63.55
C GLU A 12 -25.35 0.31 62.07
N THR A 13 -25.87 -0.52 61.20
CA THR A 13 -25.92 -0.28 59.76
C THR A 13 -27.16 0.57 59.41
N VAL A 14 -26.97 1.75 58.88
CA VAL A 14 -28.05 2.60 58.36
C VAL A 14 -28.24 2.29 56.89
N SER A 15 -29.50 2.09 56.46
CA SER A 15 -29.87 1.93 55.08
C SER A 15 -30.96 2.91 54.71
N TYR A 16 -30.80 3.53 53.54
CA TYR A 16 -31.87 4.37 52.98
C TYR A 16 -32.99 3.50 52.44
N SER A 17 -34.21 3.75 52.89
CA SER A 17 -35.41 2.99 52.54
C SER A 17 -36.39 3.74 51.60
N GLY A 18 -36.04 4.93 51.18
CA GLY A 18 -36.81 5.72 50.25
C GLY A 18 -36.60 5.33 48.77
N GLU A 19 -37.21 6.09 47.89
CA GLU A 19 -37.02 5.91 46.45
C GLU A 19 -35.58 6.26 46.02
N THR A 20 -35.07 5.55 45.02
CA THR A 20 -33.75 5.83 44.47
C THR A 20 -33.61 7.31 44.09
N PRO A 21 -32.62 8.04 44.62
CA PRO A 21 -32.45 9.45 44.32
C PRO A 21 -32.24 9.68 42.84
N VAL A 22 -32.92 10.73 42.32
CA VAL A 22 -32.84 11.09 40.90
C VAL A 22 -32.19 12.47 40.78
N LYS A 23 -31.24 12.58 39.84
CA LYS A 23 -30.73 13.85 39.38
C LYS A 23 -31.19 14.08 37.94
N ASN A 24 -31.81 15.25 37.70
CA ASN A 24 -32.27 15.61 36.36
C ASN A 24 -31.07 15.71 35.38
N ALA A 25 -31.30 15.29 34.15
CA ALA A 25 -30.36 15.52 33.07
C ALA A 25 -30.18 17.03 32.82
N ASP A 26 -29.01 17.40 32.40
CA ASP A 26 -28.70 18.72 31.80
C ASP A 26 -28.59 18.63 30.29
N GLU A 27 -28.04 19.64 29.65
CA GLU A 27 -27.93 19.72 28.19
C GLU A 27 -26.99 18.62 27.61
N HIS A 28 -26.02 18.15 28.42
CA HIS A 28 -24.92 17.29 27.95
C HIS A 28 -24.88 15.92 28.61
N TYR A 29 -25.46 15.82 29.83
CA TYR A 29 -25.37 14.60 30.63
C TYR A 29 -26.70 14.14 31.18
N SER A 30 -26.93 12.86 31.16
CA SER A 30 -27.86 12.15 32.01
C SER A 30 -27.14 11.58 33.23
N TYR A 31 -27.86 11.37 34.35
CA TYR A 31 -27.23 10.96 35.58
C TYR A 31 -27.88 9.69 36.13
N THR A 32 -27.02 8.73 36.49
CA THR A 32 -27.44 7.46 37.13
C THR A 32 -26.95 7.48 38.57
N PHE A 33 -27.83 7.23 39.52
CA PHE A 33 -27.44 7.11 40.92
C PHE A 33 -26.39 6.02 41.09
N SER A 34 -25.27 6.36 41.74
CA SER A 34 -24.09 5.46 41.88
C SER A 34 -23.83 5.04 43.33
N GLY A 35 -24.50 5.68 44.27
CA GLY A 35 -24.33 5.35 45.71
C GLY A 35 -24.41 6.58 46.62
N TRP A 36 -23.91 6.40 47.81
CA TRP A 36 -23.85 7.39 48.84
C TRP A 36 -22.40 7.67 49.25
N ASP A 37 -22.03 8.94 49.38
CA ASP A 37 -20.82 9.40 50.01
C ASP A 37 -21.12 9.86 51.45
N ALA A 38 -20.36 9.34 52.42
CA ALA A 38 -20.59 9.60 53.84
C ALA A 38 -19.52 10.58 54.39
N ALA A 39 -19.96 11.66 55.02
CA ALA A 39 -19.08 12.62 55.66
C ALA A 39 -19.67 13.06 56.99
N GLU A 40 -18.78 13.39 57.98
CA GLU A 40 -19.23 13.98 59.25
C GLU A 40 -19.36 15.48 59.11
N ASP A 41 -20.53 16.01 59.63
CA ASP A 41 -20.78 17.43 59.69
C ASP A 41 -20.08 18.10 60.90
N GLN A 42 -20.19 19.42 61.00
CA GLN A 42 -19.59 20.20 62.10
C GLN A 42 -20.16 19.87 63.50
N ASN A 43 -21.27 19.17 63.58
CA ASN A 43 -21.98 18.79 64.81
C ASN A 43 -21.71 17.30 65.17
N GLY A 44 -20.92 16.58 64.41
CA GLY A 44 -20.62 15.16 64.64
C GLY A 44 -21.68 14.21 64.02
N ASN A 45 -22.59 14.69 63.19
CA ASN A 45 -23.56 13.83 62.52
C ASN A 45 -22.97 13.29 61.20
N ILE A 46 -23.30 12.06 60.86
CA ILE A 46 -22.91 11.47 59.57
C ILE A 46 -23.95 11.85 58.51
N VAL A 47 -23.51 12.56 57.50
CA VAL A 47 -24.32 12.97 56.35
C VAL A 47 -23.98 12.08 55.13
N TYR A 48 -25.00 11.41 54.61
CA TYR A 48 -24.89 10.65 53.36
C TYR A 48 -25.35 11.52 52.18
N THR A 49 -24.45 11.77 51.26
CA THR A 49 -24.77 12.56 50.04
C THR A 49 -24.88 11.61 48.83
N ALA A 50 -25.97 11.71 48.10
CA ALA A 50 -26.17 10.92 46.89
C ALA A 50 -25.14 11.29 45.83
N THR A 51 -24.48 10.26 45.30
CA THR A 51 -23.51 10.37 44.19
C THR A 51 -24.13 9.85 42.90
N TYR A 52 -23.65 10.38 41.77
CA TYR A 52 -24.18 10.07 40.48
C TYR A 52 -23.06 9.88 39.46
N THR A 53 -23.20 8.88 38.58
CA THR A 53 -22.40 8.74 37.37
C THR A 53 -23.02 9.61 36.29
N ALA A 54 -22.23 10.48 35.70
CA ALA A 54 -22.59 11.28 34.55
C ALA A 54 -22.40 10.46 33.25
N ASN A 55 -23.45 10.35 32.45
CA ASN A 55 -23.44 9.66 31.17
C ASN A 55 -23.68 10.71 30.07
N GLY A 56 -22.75 10.87 29.16
CA GLY A 56 -22.88 11.79 28.04
C GLY A 56 -24.12 11.49 27.20
N ILE A 57 -24.91 12.51 26.90
CA ILE A 57 -26.07 12.39 26.01
C ILE A 57 -25.52 12.14 24.60
N PRO A 58 -25.92 11.05 23.92
CA PRO A 58 -25.36 10.73 22.62
C PRO A 58 -25.82 11.69 21.52
N SER A 59 -24.91 12.02 20.62
CA SER A 59 -25.17 12.76 19.38
C SER A 59 -24.96 11.89 18.17
N THR A 60 -25.58 12.26 17.05
CA THR A 60 -25.48 11.55 15.78
C THR A 60 -24.22 11.99 15.03
N ILE A 61 -23.33 11.03 14.73
CA ILE A 61 -22.13 11.26 13.95
C ILE A 61 -22.29 10.57 12.59
N ILE A 62 -22.07 11.33 11.50
CA ILE A 62 -22.20 10.87 10.13
C ILE A 62 -20.84 10.94 9.44
N TRP A 63 -20.37 9.79 8.93
CA TRP A 63 -19.20 9.67 8.08
C TRP A 63 -19.66 9.53 6.63
N LYS A 64 -19.16 10.37 5.72
CA LYS A 64 -19.66 10.43 4.34
C LYS A 64 -18.56 10.78 3.33
N TYR A 65 -18.85 10.56 2.06
CA TYR A 65 -18.10 11.13 0.93
C TYR A 65 -18.53 12.58 0.65
N GLU A 66 -17.75 13.27 -0.18
CA GLU A 66 -18.00 14.64 -0.64
C GLU A 66 -19.33 14.77 -1.41
N ASP A 67 -19.72 13.73 -2.14
CA ASP A 67 -20.99 13.64 -2.87
C ASP A 67 -22.22 13.42 -1.96
N GLY A 68 -22.00 13.31 -0.64
CA GLY A 68 -23.04 13.06 0.34
C GLY A 68 -23.34 11.58 0.61
N THR A 69 -22.71 10.65 -0.11
CA THR A 69 -22.87 9.20 0.15
C THR A 69 -22.42 8.87 1.56
N VAL A 70 -23.33 8.34 2.38
CA VAL A 70 -23.07 8.01 3.78
C VAL A 70 -22.31 6.68 3.86
N LEU A 71 -21.18 6.71 4.54
CA LEU A 71 -20.34 5.54 4.83
C LEU A 71 -20.77 4.84 6.10
N LYS A 72 -21.07 5.66 7.14
CA LYS A 72 -21.50 5.17 8.46
C LYS A 72 -22.24 6.26 9.21
N THR A 73 -23.23 5.84 10.00
CA THR A 73 -23.86 6.66 11.03
C THR A 73 -23.70 5.94 12.36
N GLU A 74 -23.33 6.67 13.40
CA GLU A 74 -23.18 6.14 14.74
C GLU A 74 -23.64 7.14 15.79
N SER A 75 -23.89 6.65 16.99
CA SER A 75 -24.30 7.45 18.14
C SER A 75 -23.14 7.45 19.13
N VAL A 76 -22.60 8.62 19.44
CA VAL A 76 -21.42 8.79 20.30
C VAL A 76 -21.76 9.73 21.46
N PRO A 77 -21.45 9.34 22.72
CA PRO A 77 -21.72 10.15 23.89
C PRO A 77 -21.02 11.51 23.86
N TYR A 78 -21.65 12.52 24.45
CA TYR A 78 -21.04 13.83 24.65
C TYR A 78 -19.69 13.73 25.35
N GLY A 79 -18.68 14.43 24.81
CA GLY A 79 -17.32 14.46 25.31
C GLY A 79 -16.42 13.32 24.81
N GLU A 80 -16.96 12.26 24.20
CA GLU A 80 -16.16 11.19 23.61
C GLU A 80 -15.64 11.57 22.22
N LEU A 81 -14.50 11.01 21.84
CA LEU A 81 -13.92 11.18 20.51
C LEU A 81 -14.49 10.12 19.55
N PRO A 82 -15.21 10.49 18.48
CA PRO A 82 -15.71 9.51 17.52
C PRO A 82 -14.57 8.88 16.72
N VAL A 83 -14.70 7.58 16.44
CA VAL A 83 -13.72 6.81 15.68
C VAL A 83 -14.40 6.07 14.54
N TYR A 84 -14.01 6.40 13.30
CA TYR A 84 -14.52 5.66 12.15
C TYR A 84 -14.01 4.22 12.16
N SER A 85 -14.91 3.26 12.26
CA SER A 85 -14.62 1.83 12.33
C SER A 85 -15.03 1.06 11.06
N GLY A 86 -15.30 1.77 9.96
CA GLY A 86 -15.60 1.18 8.66
C GLY A 86 -14.35 0.84 7.84
N ALA A 87 -14.56 0.35 6.61
CA ALA A 87 -13.48 0.17 5.66
C ALA A 87 -12.87 1.53 5.28
N VAL A 88 -11.55 1.56 5.04
CA VAL A 88 -10.87 2.79 4.58
C VAL A 88 -11.58 3.33 3.33
N PRO A 89 -12.00 4.60 3.33
CA PRO A 89 -12.66 5.20 2.18
C PRO A 89 -11.79 5.13 0.93
N THR A 90 -12.41 4.86 -0.22
CA THR A 90 -11.73 4.77 -1.51
C THR A 90 -12.39 5.68 -2.53
N LYS A 91 -11.62 6.24 -3.44
CA LYS A 91 -12.10 7.02 -4.57
C LYS A 91 -11.49 6.48 -5.86
N ALA A 92 -12.31 6.32 -6.91
CA ALA A 92 -11.85 5.83 -8.20
C ALA A 92 -10.75 6.75 -8.79
N PRO A 93 -9.75 6.18 -9.50
CA PRO A 93 -8.75 6.98 -10.19
C PRO A 93 -9.37 7.92 -11.24
N GLU A 94 -8.71 9.03 -11.52
CA GLU A 94 -9.13 10.02 -12.49
C GLU A 94 -7.93 10.43 -13.36
N GLY A 95 -7.94 10.01 -14.63
CA GLY A 95 -6.80 10.18 -15.52
C GLY A 95 -5.53 9.51 -14.95
N ASP A 96 -4.41 10.25 -14.95
CA ASP A 96 -3.11 9.82 -14.42
C ASP A 96 -3.00 9.88 -12.88
N ARG A 97 -4.11 10.14 -12.21
CA ARG A 97 -4.17 10.32 -10.75
C ARG A 97 -4.91 9.19 -10.07
N LYS A 98 -4.37 8.75 -8.95
CA LYS A 98 -5.09 7.97 -7.94
C LYS A 98 -5.33 8.82 -6.71
N PHE A 99 -6.33 8.43 -5.94
CA PHE A 99 -6.69 9.10 -4.70
C PHE A 99 -6.29 8.22 -3.51
N VAL A 100 -5.63 8.82 -2.53
CA VAL A 100 -5.26 8.17 -1.28
C VAL A 100 -6.02 8.86 -0.15
N PHE A 101 -6.72 8.10 0.67
CA PHE A 101 -7.43 8.66 1.81
C PHE A 101 -6.46 9.39 2.74
N ALA A 102 -6.75 10.66 3.01
CA ALA A 102 -5.90 11.56 3.80
C ALA A 102 -6.47 11.88 5.19
N GLY A 103 -7.75 11.59 5.41
CA GLY A 103 -8.41 11.89 6.68
C GLY A 103 -9.84 12.38 6.51
N TRP A 104 -10.30 13.09 7.51
CA TRP A 104 -11.66 13.60 7.59
C TRP A 104 -11.68 15.12 7.68
N SER A 105 -12.72 15.74 7.14
CA SER A 105 -12.98 17.18 7.25
C SER A 105 -14.41 17.42 7.76
N PRO A 106 -14.60 18.28 8.76
CA PRO A 106 -13.56 18.91 9.60
C PRO A 106 -12.72 17.88 10.38
N ASP A 107 -11.66 18.35 11.04
CA ASP A 107 -10.88 17.50 11.95
C ASP A 107 -11.78 16.89 13.02
N VAL A 108 -11.54 15.62 13.34
CA VAL A 108 -12.34 14.89 14.32
C VAL A 108 -12.02 15.40 15.72
N THR A 109 -13.05 15.84 16.42
CA THR A 109 -12.97 16.37 17.79
C THR A 109 -13.95 15.66 18.71
N ALA A 110 -13.81 15.84 20.02
CA ALA A 110 -14.77 15.32 20.98
C ALA A 110 -16.18 15.85 20.68
N VAL A 111 -17.16 14.98 20.87
CA VAL A 111 -18.58 15.27 20.56
C VAL A 111 -19.12 16.40 21.45
N THR A 112 -19.64 17.45 20.81
CA THR A 112 -20.34 18.55 21.43
C THR A 112 -21.76 18.70 20.90
N GLY A 113 -22.17 17.84 19.95
CA GLY A 113 -23.46 17.84 19.26
C GLY A 113 -23.37 16.97 18.01
N ASP A 114 -24.44 16.93 17.22
CA ASP A 114 -24.45 16.21 15.94
C ASP A 114 -23.40 16.76 15.01
N ALA A 115 -22.67 15.85 14.34
CA ALA A 115 -21.59 16.21 13.44
C ALA A 115 -21.53 15.31 12.19
N ALA A 116 -20.96 15.85 11.12
CA ALA A 116 -20.70 15.11 9.90
C ALA A 116 -19.25 15.32 9.46
N TYR A 117 -18.56 14.20 9.19
CA TYR A 117 -17.19 14.17 8.72
C TYR A 117 -17.13 13.67 7.28
N THR A 118 -16.51 14.45 6.43
CA THR A 118 -16.35 14.14 5.00
C THR A 118 -14.97 13.57 4.74
N ALA A 119 -14.88 12.45 4.01
CA ALA A 119 -13.63 11.84 3.61
C ALA A 119 -12.82 12.77 2.69
N VAL A 120 -11.56 13.00 3.01
CA VAL A 120 -10.61 13.81 2.24
C VAL A 120 -9.59 12.88 1.58
N PHE A 121 -9.21 13.21 0.35
CA PHE A 121 -8.27 12.42 -0.44
C PHE A 121 -7.16 13.28 -1.00
N ASP A 122 -5.92 12.79 -0.86
CA ASP A 122 -4.78 13.31 -1.61
C ASP A 122 -4.79 12.78 -3.04
N LYS A 123 -4.56 13.67 -4.00
CA LYS A 123 -4.44 13.36 -5.42
C LYS A 123 -2.98 13.11 -5.76
N VAL A 124 -2.59 11.87 -6.01
CA VAL A 124 -1.22 11.46 -6.30
C VAL A 124 -1.09 10.88 -7.71
N LEU A 125 0.08 11.02 -8.34
CA LEU A 125 0.38 10.42 -9.64
C LEU A 125 0.39 8.89 -9.54
N ARG A 126 -0.16 8.22 -10.53
CA ARG A 126 0.01 6.77 -10.69
C ARG A 126 1.42 6.50 -11.22
N ARG A 127 2.09 5.52 -10.63
CA ARG A 127 3.44 5.09 -11.04
C ARG A 127 3.47 3.58 -11.19
N TYR A 128 4.30 3.15 -12.12
CA TYR A 128 4.50 1.74 -12.42
C TYR A 128 5.97 1.36 -12.28
N THR A 129 6.21 0.12 -11.86
CA THR A 129 7.52 -0.47 -11.76
C THR A 129 7.90 -1.08 -13.11
N ILE A 130 9.09 -0.74 -13.60
CA ILE A 130 9.65 -1.24 -14.84
C ILE A 130 10.88 -2.07 -14.50
N ASN A 131 10.86 -3.34 -14.88
CA ASN A 131 11.99 -4.26 -14.76
C ASN A 131 12.65 -4.42 -16.12
N TRP A 132 13.98 -4.24 -16.16
CA TRP A 132 14.80 -4.53 -17.32
C TRP A 132 15.60 -5.79 -17.04
N VAL A 133 15.42 -6.82 -17.87
CA VAL A 133 16.09 -8.12 -17.66
C VAL A 133 16.88 -8.51 -18.89
N ASN A 134 17.95 -9.28 -18.67
CA ASN A 134 18.77 -9.82 -19.75
C ASN A 134 18.07 -11.04 -20.37
N TRP A 135 18.71 -11.64 -21.39
CA TRP A 135 18.25 -12.84 -22.09
C TRP A 135 17.99 -14.06 -21.17
N ASP A 136 18.71 -14.16 -20.05
CA ASP A 136 18.64 -15.22 -19.04
C ASP A 136 17.79 -14.85 -17.81
N ASP A 137 17.00 -13.79 -17.90
CA ASP A 137 16.15 -13.21 -16.86
C ASP A 137 16.92 -12.57 -15.68
N THR A 138 18.25 -12.40 -15.80
CA THR A 138 19.02 -11.60 -14.85
C THR A 138 18.54 -10.16 -14.87
N VAL A 139 18.20 -9.61 -13.70
CA VAL A 139 17.75 -8.21 -13.56
C VAL A 139 18.92 -7.28 -13.84
N LEU A 140 18.74 -6.37 -14.79
CA LEU A 140 19.72 -5.35 -15.18
C LEU A 140 19.45 -4.01 -14.49
N ASP A 141 18.17 -3.65 -14.38
CA ASP A 141 17.72 -2.41 -13.72
C ASP A 141 16.26 -2.51 -13.31
N VAL A 142 15.88 -1.72 -12.29
CA VAL A 142 14.51 -1.52 -11.84
C VAL A 142 14.24 -0.05 -11.66
N SER A 143 13.31 0.48 -12.42
CA SER A 143 12.94 1.90 -12.39
C SER A 143 11.45 2.10 -12.14
N THR A 144 11.05 3.33 -11.83
CA THR A 144 9.64 3.69 -11.71
C THR A 144 9.34 4.88 -12.61
N VAL A 145 8.25 4.77 -13.35
CA VAL A 145 7.77 5.83 -14.25
C VAL A 145 6.34 6.23 -13.92
N THR A 146 5.97 7.45 -14.28
CA THR A 146 4.57 7.92 -14.19
C THR A 146 3.75 7.27 -15.29
N GLU A 147 2.46 7.04 -15.03
CA GLU A 147 1.53 6.55 -16.04
C GLU A 147 1.58 7.41 -17.32
N GLY A 148 1.70 6.75 -18.47
CA GLY A 148 1.80 7.38 -19.78
C GLY A 148 3.21 7.84 -20.17
N GLU A 149 4.18 7.87 -19.27
CA GLU A 149 5.59 8.10 -19.63
C GLU A 149 6.20 6.85 -20.26
N THR A 150 7.03 7.06 -21.28
CA THR A 150 7.79 5.96 -21.89
C THR A 150 9.07 5.74 -21.08
N PRO A 151 9.28 4.55 -20.49
CA PRO A 151 10.50 4.26 -19.75
C PRO A 151 11.72 4.20 -20.67
N ALA A 152 12.88 4.52 -20.12
CA ALA A 152 14.16 4.39 -20.82
C ALA A 152 15.13 3.58 -19.96
N TYR A 153 15.79 2.60 -20.59
CA TYR A 153 16.89 1.90 -19.97
C TYR A 153 18.14 2.81 -20.00
N THR A 154 18.74 3.02 -18.85
CA THR A 154 19.91 3.91 -18.69
C THR A 154 21.19 3.17 -18.29
N GLY A 155 21.12 1.84 -18.18
CA GLY A 155 22.26 0.99 -17.84
C GLY A 155 23.19 0.73 -19.03
N GLU A 156 24.18 -0.12 -18.80
CA GLU A 156 25.10 -0.57 -19.85
C GLU A 156 24.36 -1.45 -20.88
N THR A 157 24.82 -1.40 -22.15
CA THR A 157 24.25 -2.26 -23.19
C THR A 157 24.24 -3.72 -22.77
N PRO A 158 23.08 -4.42 -22.79
CA PRO A 158 23.01 -5.81 -22.42
C PRO A 158 23.95 -6.68 -23.26
N ILE A 159 24.60 -7.65 -22.61
CA ILE A 159 25.55 -8.55 -23.23
C ILE A 159 25.01 -9.98 -23.11
N ARG A 160 25.08 -10.71 -24.22
CA ARG A 160 24.94 -12.15 -24.25
C ARG A 160 26.28 -12.75 -24.72
N PRO A 161 26.94 -13.62 -23.91
CA PRO A 161 28.20 -14.26 -24.30
C PRO A 161 28.05 -15.06 -25.60
N ALA A 162 29.04 -14.99 -26.44
CA ALA A 162 29.15 -15.90 -27.61
C ALA A 162 29.26 -17.36 -27.14
N ASP A 163 28.71 -18.26 -27.91
CA ASP A 163 28.93 -19.70 -27.79
C ASP A 163 29.74 -20.23 -28.99
N VAL A 164 29.90 -21.54 -29.11
CA VAL A 164 30.65 -22.17 -30.21
C VAL A 164 29.96 -21.99 -31.56
N GLN A 165 28.69 -21.64 -31.58
CA GLN A 165 27.87 -21.58 -32.79
C GLN A 165 27.61 -20.14 -33.25
N TYR A 166 27.39 -19.23 -32.30
CA TYR A 166 26.94 -17.88 -32.59
C TYR A 166 27.61 -16.83 -31.73
N THR A 167 27.77 -15.65 -32.30
CA THR A 167 27.95 -14.39 -31.62
C THR A 167 26.60 -13.66 -31.51
N TYR A 168 26.44 -12.84 -30.48
CA TYR A 168 25.18 -12.16 -30.20
C TYR A 168 25.38 -10.67 -30.09
N THR A 169 24.50 -9.90 -30.76
CA THR A 169 24.49 -8.44 -30.69
C THR A 169 23.13 -7.97 -30.17
N PHE A 170 23.11 -7.12 -29.14
CA PHE A 170 21.88 -6.55 -28.62
C PHE A 170 21.13 -5.80 -29.73
N SER A 171 19.82 -6.07 -29.86
CA SER A 171 18.98 -5.52 -30.92
C SER A 171 17.76 -4.74 -30.39
N GLY A 172 17.49 -4.79 -29.08
CA GLY A 172 16.37 -4.09 -28.49
C GLY A 172 15.71 -4.85 -27.34
N TRP A 173 14.49 -4.49 -27.04
CA TRP A 173 13.71 -5.02 -25.94
C TRP A 173 12.42 -5.68 -26.41
N THR A 174 11.95 -6.67 -25.65
CA THR A 174 10.63 -7.28 -25.82
C THR A 174 9.88 -7.31 -24.48
N PRO A 175 8.57 -6.90 -24.44
CA PRO A 175 7.82 -6.26 -25.53
C PRO A 175 8.47 -4.96 -26.00
N ALA A 176 8.02 -4.40 -27.11
CA ALA A 176 8.49 -3.10 -27.57
C ALA A 176 8.19 -2.03 -26.52
N VAL A 177 9.20 -1.17 -26.24
CA VAL A 177 9.07 -0.13 -25.22
C VAL A 177 8.05 0.90 -25.67
N GLY A 178 7.06 1.15 -24.81
CA GLY A 178 5.97 2.10 -25.03
C GLY A 178 5.58 2.82 -23.74
N PRO A 179 4.55 3.67 -23.79
CA PRO A 179 4.03 4.36 -22.61
C PRO A 179 3.60 3.37 -21.53
N ALA A 180 4.05 3.58 -20.29
CA ALA A 180 3.74 2.72 -19.16
C ALA A 180 2.27 2.87 -18.73
N MET A 181 1.49 1.79 -18.81
CA MET A 181 0.09 1.72 -18.38
C MET A 181 -0.11 0.71 -17.25
N ALA A 182 0.94 -0.06 -16.91
CA ALA A 182 1.01 -1.05 -15.85
C ALA A 182 2.48 -1.29 -15.47
N ASP A 183 2.72 -2.08 -14.42
CA ASP A 183 4.03 -2.68 -14.17
C ASP A 183 4.41 -3.58 -15.36
N GLU A 184 5.67 -3.46 -15.84
CA GLU A 184 6.11 -4.15 -17.05
C GLU A 184 7.54 -4.67 -16.89
N THR A 185 7.85 -5.75 -17.62
CA THR A 185 9.20 -6.31 -17.70
C THR A 185 9.65 -6.35 -19.15
N TYR A 186 10.73 -5.64 -19.45
CA TYR A 186 11.37 -5.61 -20.76
C TYR A 186 12.57 -6.55 -20.76
N LYS A 187 12.56 -7.54 -21.66
CA LYS A 187 13.64 -8.52 -21.83
C LYS A 187 14.50 -8.15 -23.02
N ALA A 188 15.83 -8.20 -22.83
CA ALA A 188 16.80 -7.94 -23.89
C ALA A 188 16.70 -8.97 -25.02
N VAL A 189 16.66 -8.48 -26.26
CA VAL A 189 16.63 -9.26 -27.49
C VAL A 189 17.96 -9.11 -28.22
N PHE A 190 18.43 -10.19 -28.81
CA PHE A 190 19.71 -10.25 -29.53
C PHE A 190 19.54 -10.82 -30.93
N THR A 191 20.24 -10.26 -31.89
CA THR A 191 20.50 -10.89 -33.17
C THR A 191 21.71 -11.81 -33.02
N SER A 192 21.74 -12.91 -33.77
CA SER A 192 22.84 -13.86 -33.78
C SER A 192 23.51 -13.90 -35.14
N GLU A 193 24.85 -14.03 -35.15
CA GLU A 193 25.66 -14.28 -36.35
C GLU A 193 26.46 -15.56 -36.13
N ALA A 194 26.48 -16.44 -37.13
CA ALA A 194 27.22 -17.70 -37.06
C ALA A 194 28.73 -17.45 -36.93
N VAL A 195 29.37 -18.12 -35.99
CA VAL A 195 30.83 -18.10 -35.84
C VAL A 195 31.44 -18.70 -37.09
N LYS A 196 32.45 -18.01 -37.63
CA LYS A 196 33.20 -18.52 -38.80
C LYS A 196 34.44 -19.26 -38.32
N TYR A 197 34.64 -20.42 -38.91
CA TYR A 197 35.79 -21.27 -38.67
C TYR A 197 36.69 -21.29 -39.90
N THR A 198 37.99 -21.24 -39.68
CA THR A 198 38.98 -21.42 -40.73
C THR A 198 39.05 -22.90 -41.12
N VAL A 199 38.82 -23.18 -42.38
CA VAL A 199 39.01 -24.50 -42.97
C VAL A 199 40.22 -24.41 -43.88
N SER A 200 41.26 -25.18 -43.56
CA SER A 200 42.48 -25.23 -44.30
C SER A 200 42.48 -26.49 -45.19
N TRP A 201 42.78 -26.34 -46.46
CA TRP A 201 42.82 -27.38 -47.44
C TRP A 201 44.27 -27.66 -47.75
N TYR A 202 44.72 -28.91 -47.63
CA TYR A 202 46.07 -29.30 -47.83
C TYR A 202 46.19 -30.26 -49.03
N ASP A 203 47.39 -30.30 -49.69
CA ASP A 203 47.70 -31.25 -50.67
C ASP A 203 47.90 -32.66 -50.06
N GLU A 204 48.13 -33.66 -50.87
CA GLU A 204 48.28 -35.07 -50.46
C GLU A 204 49.41 -35.28 -49.42
N ASP A 205 50.37 -34.37 -49.35
CA ASP A 205 51.49 -34.43 -48.38
C ASP A 205 51.11 -34.05 -46.99
N GLY A 206 49.83 -33.46 -46.78
CA GLY A 206 49.29 -33.02 -45.53
C GLY A 206 49.98 -31.80 -44.93
N THR A 207 50.92 -31.18 -45.67
CA THR A 207 51.69 -30.00 -45.16
C THR A 207 51.67 -28.82 -46.13
N THR A 208 51.51 -29.04 -47.43
CA THR A 208 51.37 -27.97 -48.42
C THR A 208 49.96 -27.40 -48.37
N LEU A 209 49.82 -26.18 -47.84
CA LEU A 209 48.55 -25.47 -47.79
C LEU A 209 48.11 -25.03 -49.18
N LEU A 210 46.95 -25.49 -49.63
CA LEU A 210 46.34 -25.12 -50.91
C LEU A 210 45.47 -23.91 -50.80
N GLU A 211 44.63 -23.82 -49.74
CA GLU A 211 43.66 -22.76 -49.58
C GLU A 211 43.19 -22.66 -48.10
N GLU A 212 42.77 -21.46 -47.64
CA GLU A 212 42.06 -21.27 -46.42
C GLU A 212 40.74 -20.54 -46.69
N THR A 213 39.67 -21.10 -46.18
CA THR A 213 38.32 -20.51 -46.32
C THR A 213 37.68 -20.28 -44.95
N GLN A 214 36.91 -19.23 -44.83
CA GLN A 214 36.11 -18.95 -43.64
C GLN A 214 34.69 -19.49 -43.83
N VAL A 215 34.36 -20.54 -43.08
CA VAL A 215 33.07 -21.23 -43.18
C VAL A 215 32.22 -20.98 -41.96
N PRO A 216 31.02 -20.41 -42.09
CA PRO A 216 30.10 -20.24 -40.99
C PRO A 216 29.72 -21.57 -40.35
N TYR A 217 29.48 -21.55 -39.02
CA TYR A 217 28.99 -22.73 -38.32
C TYR A 217 27.69 -23.27 -38.97
N GLY A 218 27.68 -24.61 -39.21
CA GLY A 218 26.56 -25.31 -39.83
C GLY A 218 26.57 -25.33 -41.36
N GLU A 219 27.47 -24.61 -42.01
CA GLU A 219 27.67 -24.70 -43.44
C GLU A 219 28.68 -25.81 -43.80
N VAL A 220 28.48 -26.42 -44.95
CA VAL A 220 29.41 -27.43 -45.46
C VAL A 220 30.55 -26.74 -46.21
N PRO A 221 31.83 -26.94 -45.81
CA PRO A 221 32.95 -26.34 -46.51
C PRO A 221 33.07 -26.91 -47.93
N THR A 222 33.33 -26.04 -48.88
CA THR A 222 33.57 -26.44 -50.26
C THR A 222 34.93 -25.89 -50.70
N TYR A 223 35.77 -26.74 -51.31
CA TYR A 223 37.00 -26.28 -51.89
C TYR A 223 36.71 -25.45 -53.16
N PRO A 224 37.24 -24.21 -53.26
CA PRO A 224 36.92 -23.34 -54.39
C PRO A 224 37.61 -23.66 -55.73
N GLY A 225 38.54 -24.58 -55.75
CA GLY A 225 39.30 -24.96 -56.94
C GLY A 225 39.26 -26.47 -57.26
N MET A 226 39.95 -26.86 -58.27
CA MET A 226 40.26 -28.25 -58.52
C MET A 226 41.77 -28.51 -58.18
N PRO A 227 42.04 -29.34 -57.15
CA PRO A 227 43.45 -29.67 -56.86
C PRO A 227 44.15 -30.30 -58.09
N GLU A 228 45.28 -29.74 -58.51
CA GLU A 228 46.12 -30.31 -59.52
C GLU A 228 47.33 -30.97 -58.86
N LYS A 229 47.54 -32.20 -59.18
CA LYS A 229 48.74 -32.92 -58.71
C LYS A 229 49.98 -32.40 -59.44
N ALA A 230 50.95 -31.91 -58.67
CA ALA A 230 52.26 -31.55 -59.25
C ALA A 230 52.90 -32.79 -59.88
N GLU A 231 53.40 -32.65 -61.11
CA GLU A 231 54.15 -33.69 -61.82
C GLU A 231 55.50 -33.97 -61.17
#